data_d61c2a10a5a814b545e9b15218f8cdc0
#
_entry.id   d61c2a10a5a814b545e9b15218f8cdc0
#
_cell.length_a   1.000
_cell.length_b   1.000
_cell.length_c   1.000
_cell.angle_alpha   90.00
_cell.angle_beta   90.00
_cell.angle_gamma   90.00
#
_symmetry.space_group_name_H-M   'P 1'
#
loop_
_entity.id
_entity.type
_entity.pdbx_description
1 polymer ?
#
loop_
_entity_poly.entity_id
_entity_poly.type
_entity_poly.pdbx_seq_one_letter_code
_entity_poly.pdbx_strand_id
1 'polypeptide(L)' 'MYEQCMRCDSKNLATLGGEKQVCLDCGWHSYNMTLVEAARVILKYYEDECEER' A
#
# COMPACT_ATOMS: atom_id res chain seq x y z
N MET A 1 1.49 -13.08 -5.95
CA MET A 1 1.80 -11.73 -5.47
C MET A 1 2.18 -10.84 -6.64
N TYR A 2 1.93 -9.55 -6.50
CA TYR A 2 2.24 -8.62 -7.58
C TYR A 2 3.63 -8.05 -7.37
N GLU A 3 4.34 -7.85 -8.45
CA GLU A 3 5.66 -7.24 -8.39
C GLU A 3 5.58 -5.74 -8.56
N GLN A 4 4.50 -5.26 -9.10
CA GLN A 4 4.30 -3.83 -9.27
C GLN A 4 2.82 -3.55 -9.34
N CYS A 5 2.49 -2.27 -9.22
CA CYS A 5 1.10 -1.85 -9.21
C CYS A 5 0.43 -2.18 -10.53
N MET A 6 -0.77 -2.72 -10.46
CA MET A 6 -1.52 -3.07 -11.65
C MET A 6 -2.21 -1.85 -12.26
N ARG A 7 -2.09 -0.71 -11.61
CA ARG A 7 -2.76 0.49 -12.10
C ARG A 7 -1.79 1.52 -12.65
N CYS A 8 -0.71 1.78 -11.92
CA CYS A 8 0.25 2.79 -12.36
C CYS A 8 1.63 2.21 -12.62
N ASP A 9 1.77 0.89 -12.50
CA ASP A 9 3.01 0.19 -12.78
C ASP A 9 4.16 0.59 -11.84
N SER A 10 3.85 1.23 -10.74
CA SER A 10 4.88 1.58 -9.77
C SER A 10 5.31 0.32 -9.01
N LYS A 11 6.56 0.25 -8.66
CA LYS A 11 7.06 -0.85 -7.85
C LYS A 11 7.06 -0.52 -6.37
N ASN A 12 6.54 0.64 -6.02
CA ASN A 12 6.53 1.08 -4.63
C ASN A 12 5.33 0.49 -3.91
N LEU A 13 5.37 -0.79 -3.65
CA LEU A 13 4.27 -1.51 -3.02
C LEU A 13 4.61 -1.88 -1.59
N ALA A 14 3.66 -1.66 -0.70
CA ALA A 14 3.77 -2.13 0.67
C ALA A 14 3.13 -3.52 0.74
N THR A 15 3.87 -4.49 1.23
CA THR A 15 3.40 -5.86 1.30
C THR A 15 3.04 -6.20 2.73
N LEU A 16 1.85 -6.77 2.91
CA LEU A 16 1.40 -7.17 4.22
C LEU A 16 1.20 -8.69 4.25
N GLY A 17 0.95 -9.23 5.41
CA GLY A 17 0.70 -10.64 5.54
C GLY A 17 -0.56 -11.03 4.79
N GLY A 18 -0.64 -12.28 4.33
CA GLY A 18 -1.80 -12.75 3.61
C GLY A 18 -1.83 -12.29 2.17
N GLU A 19 -0.68 -11.97 1.61
CA GLU A 19 -0.57 -11.58 0.20
C GLU A 19 -1.32 -10.30 -0.11
N LYS A 20 -1.42 -9.40 0.87
CA LYS A 20 -2.05 -8.11 0.66
C LYS A 20 -0.99 -7.10 0.28
N GLN A 21 -1.28 -6.28 -0.71
CA GLN A 21 -0.34 -5.30 -1.20
C GLN A 21 -1.06 -3.99 -1.49
N VAL A 22 -0.37 -2.89 -1.25
CA VAL A 22 -0.92 -1.56 -1.46
C VAL A 22 0.12 -0.74 -2.18
N CYS A 23 -0.29 -0.03 -3.21
CA CYS A 23 0.59 0.87 -3.92
C CYS A 23 0.67 2.18 -3.14
N LEU A 24 1.87 2.62 -2.85
CA LEU A 24 2.07 3.83 -2.08
C LEU A 24 2.08 5.07 -2.97
N ASP A 25 2.01 4.88 -4.29
CA ASP A 25 2.01 5.99 -5.22
C ASP A 25 0.61 6.40 -5.64
N CYS A 26 -0.22 5.45 -6.01
CA CYS A 26 -1.56 5.77 -6.50
C CYS A 26 -2.69 5.27 -5.60
N GLY A 27 -2.36 4.48 -4.59
CA GLY A 27 -3.38 3.99 -3.66
C GLY A 27 -4.05 2.70 -4.09
N TRP A 28 -3.56 2.06 -5.12
CA TRP A 28 -4.10 0.77 -5.54
C TRP A 28 -3.88 -0.28 -4.46
N HIS A 29 -4.82 -1.19 -4.31
CA HIS A 29 -4.66 -2.29 -3.35
C HIS A 29 -5.11 -3.59 -4.01
N SER A 30 -4.65 -4.71 -3.43
CA SER A 30 -4.98 -6.01 -3.97
C SER A 30 -6.45 -6.33 -3.67
N TYR A 31 -6.97 -7.32 -4.40
CA TYR A 31 -8.40 -7.61 -4.32
C TYR A 31 -8.83 -8.19 -2.98
N ASN A 32 -7.89 -8.72 -2.20
CA ASN A 32 -8.24 -9.29 -0.92
C ASN A 32 -8.14 -8.28 0.21
N MET A 33 -8.21 -7.00 -0.12
CA MET A 33 -8.23 -5.91 0.85
C MET A 33 -9.44 -5.03 0.57
N THR A 34 -9.79 -4.21 1.56
CA THR A 34 -10.81 -3.19 1.35
C THR A 34 -10.13 -1.84 1.19
N LEU A 35 -10.88 -0.87 0.69
CA LEU A 35 -10.36 0.47 0.54
C LEU A 35 -9.97 1.06 1.90
N VAL A 36 -10.75 0.76 2.93
CA VAL A 36 -10.46 1.26 4.26
C VAL A 36 -9.13 0.70 4.77
N GLU A 37 -8.92 -0.58 4.55
CA GLU A 37 -7.69 -1.21 4.98
C GLU A 37 -6.49 -0.62 4.24
N ALA A 38 -6.64 -0.42 2.94
CA ALA A 38 -5.56 0.17 2.16
C ALA A 38 -5.23 1.59 2.64
N ALA A 39 -6.26 2.36 2.95
CA ALA A 39 -6.04 3.72 3.43
C ALA A 39 -5.28 3.72 4.74
N ARG A 40 -5.60 2.78 5.62
CA ARG A 40 -4.92 2.71 6.89
C ARG A 40 -3.44 2.37 6.71
N VAL A 41 -3.14 1.49 5.79
CA VAL A 41 -1.75 1.13 5.52
C VAL A 41 -0.97 2.33 5.02
N ILE A 42 -1.56 3.08 4.11
CA ILE A 42 -0.89 4.24 3.54
C ILE A 42 -0.67 5.30 4.60
N LEU A 43 -1.68 5.55 5.43
CA LEU A 43 -1.55 6.53 6.49
C LEU A 43 -0.46 6.14 7.46
N LYS A 44 -0.40 4.88 7.82
CA LYS A 44 0.60 4.43 8.76
C LYS A 44 2.00 4.57 8.17
N TYR A 45 2.13 4.32 6.87
CA TYR A 45 3.41 4.45 6.20
C TYR A 45 3.88 5.90 6.26
N TYR A 46 2.99 6.84 5.98
CA TYR A 46 3.35 8.24 6.02
C TYR A 46 3.63 8.72 7.43
N GLU A 47 2.91 8.21 8.40
CA GLU A 47 3.16 8.56 9.78
C GLU A 47 4.55 8.15 10.21
N ASP A 48 4.96 6.96 9.84
CA ASP A 48 6.29 6.50 10.15
C ASP A 48 7.33 7.38 9.52
N GLU A 49 7.08 7.80 8.30
CA GLU A 49 8.01 8.64 7.61
C GLU A 49 8.11 10.01 8.20
N CYS A 50 6.99 10.57 8.59
CA CYS A 50 6.95 11.92 9.07
C CYS A 50 7.18 12.07 10.55
N GLU A 51 7.42 10.98 11.21
CA GLU A 51 7.55 11.04 12.57
C GLU A 51 8.67 11.78 13.03
N GLU A 52 8.77 12.62 13.50
CA GLU A 52 9.69 13.29 13.73
C GLU A 52 9.63 13.94 14.76
N ARG A 53 9.68 14.02 15.28
CA ARG A 53 9.52 14.67 16.14
C ARG A 53 9.91 14.50 16.81
#